data_9e2ce50150db4e3bc082dc746f981cb1
#
_entry.id   9e2ce50150db4e3bc082dc746f981cb1
#
_cell.length_a   1.000
_cell.length_b   1.000
_cell.length_c   1.000
_cell.angle_alpha   90.00
_cell.angle_beta   90.00
_cell.angle_gamma   90.00
#
_symmetry.space_group_name_H-M   'P 1'
#
loop_
_entity.id
_entity.type
_entity.pdbx_description
1 polymer ?
#
loop_
_entity_poly.entity_id
_entity_poly.type
_entity_poly.pdbx_seq_one_letter_code
_entity_poly.pdbx_strand_id
1 'polypeptide(L)'
;MLRHSNHIELWSLGTSQKVDNNYTGLVDLQEEPKKLLVLHKTVTDQDDVKEREGISCCCISNNGKWIMYSTNLGSRLFKLERDADNLTLDKIEFEKNKVPCILGTFTSNSSQLITCPNSGGLNVHDLKDGEVVLRQTIEIKEIEDTIMFLQMSPCGKYLLVGDSSSNIVIWTSKNKQWVPYCKLPKYRYPATAMSIHPKTLYLVVSYSDSKIVEYDVKKRQYTPFTEKLSKLDFKSKFYPIKSITFDPRVNSIIIFHDDSSIYVINKEKAFVDKRKKAKITKDTSPQKAVNGIDVPVTKVEVNTLKKYKHLVHFEWLSKDEMVAVEVNPLALFEKLPPAFAQTTFGNK
;
A
#
# COMPACT_ATOMS: atom_id res chain seq x y z
N MET A 1 12.17 4.70 1.50
CA MET A 1 12.96 3.85 0.58
C MET A 1 12.33 3.89 -0.80
N LEU A 2 13.13 4.17 -1.83
CA LEU A 2 12.72 4.21 -3.23
C LEU A 2 13.37 3.05 -3.99
N ARG A 3 12.56 2.30 -4.76
CA ARG A 3 13.03 1.21 -5.60
C ARG A 3 13.16 1.69 -7.05
N HIS A 4 14.34 1.49 -7.61
CA HIS A 4 14.62 1.60 -9.03
C HIS A 4 14.88 0.20 -9.63
N SER A 5 15.00 0.11 -10.94
CA SER A 5 15.26 -1.17 -11.60
C SER A 5 16.60 -1.80 -11.22
N ASN A 6 17.62 -0.98 -10.98
CA ASN A 6 19.00 -1.40 -10.75
C ASN A 6 19.57 -1.03 -9.38
N HIS A 7 18.88 -0.22 -8.58
CA HIS A 7 19.31 0.19 -7.25
C HIS A 7 18.14 0.53 -6.35
N ILE A 8 18.42 0.66 -5.06
CA ILE A 8 17.51 1.13 -4.04
C ILE A 8 18.11 2.33 -3.36
N GLU A 9 17.31 3.35 -3.14
CA GLU A 9 17.70 4.54 -2.40
C GLU A 9 16.99 4.60 -1.06
N LEU A 10 17.75 4.86 -0.01
CA LEU A 10 17.24 5.19 1.31
C LEU A 10 17.38 6.69 1.55
N TRP A 11 16.28 7.33 1.92
CA TRP A 11 16.21 8.76 2.15
C TRP A 11 15.77 9.06 3.59
N SER A 12 16.38 10.07 4.20
CA SER A 12 15.78 10.79 5.32
C SER A 12 14.77 11.77 4.75
N LEU A 13 13.59 11.83 5.34
CA LEU A 13 12.55 12.78 4.92
C LEU A 13 12.74 14.18 5.51
N GLY A 14 13.81 14.37 6.30
CA GLY A 14 14.04 15.62 7.01
C GLY A 14 13.16 15.75 8.26
N THR A 15 13.05 16.98 8.77
CA THR A 15 12.18 17.34 9.89
C THR A 15 11.23 18.44 9.46
N SER A 16 9.95 18.30 9.83
CA SER A 16 8.93 19.31 9.57
C SER A 16 9.01 20.45 10.59
N GLN A 17 8.61 21.65 10.19
CA GLN A 17 8.40 22.75 11.13
C GLN A 17 7.23 22.40 12.05
N LYS A 18 7.37 22.75 13.34
CA LYS A 18 6.24 22.66 14.26
C LYS A 18 5.19 23.70 13.85
N VAL A 19 4.02 23.22 13.51
CA VAL A 19 2.89 24.05 13.10
C VAL A 19 1.81 23.97 14.18
N ASP A 20 1.04 25.03 14.32
CA ASP A 20 -0.10 25.07 15.25
C ASP A 20 -1.11 23.99 14.89
N ASN A 21 -1.77 23.40 15.90
CA ASN A 21 -2.73 22.29 15.75
C ASN A 21 -3.89 22.55 14.79
N ASN A 22 -4.08 23.77 14.34
CA ASN A 22 -5.13 24.18 13.40
C ASN A 22 -4.63 24.36 11.96
N TYR A 23 -3.35 24.14 11.71
CA TYR A 23 -2.80 24.29 10.36
C TYR A 23 -3.27 23.14 9.45
N THR A 24 -3.80 23.49 8.29
CA THR A 24 -4.27 22.54 7.28
C THR A 24 -3.61 22.89 5.95
N GLY A 25 -2.46 22.31 5.67
CA GLY A 25 -1.76 22.60 4.43
C GLY A 25 -0.45 21.83 4.28
N LEU A 26 0.35 22.26 3.32
CA LEU A 26 1.71 21.76 3.15
C LEU A 26 2.57 22.37 4.25
N VAL A 27 3.29 21.51 4.96
CA VAL A 27 4.22 21.91 6.02
C VAL A 27 5.59 22.07 5.40
N ASP A 28 6.22 23.21 5.67
CA ASP A 28 7.60 23.46 5.26
C ASP A 28 8.56 22.57 6.06
N LEU A 29 9.60 22.11 5.40
CA LEU A 29 10.63 21.31 6.04
C LEU A 29 11.70 22.23 6.64
N GLN A 30 12.12 21.94 7.87
CA GLN A 30 13.29 22.59 8.48
C GLN A 30 14.58 22.07 7.90
N GLU A 31 14.60 20.75 7.64
CA GLU A 31 15.71 20.08 6.97
C GLU A 31 15.19 19.43 5.70
N GLU A 32 15.89 19.64 4.62
CA GLU A 32 15.57 19.02 3.34
C GLU A 32 15.79 17.49 3.37
N PRO A 33 15.03 16.73 2.57
CA PRO A 33 15.25 15.31 2.42
C PRO A 33 16.67 15.02 1.94
N LYS A 34 17.35 14.10 2.62
CA LYS A 34 18.72 13.70 2.26
C LYS A 34 18.76 12.24 1.85
N LYS A 35 19.48 11.96 0.76
CA LYS A 35 19.81 10.60 0.38
C LYS A 35 20.87 10.06 1.35
N LEU A 36 20.49 9.01 2.11
CA LEU A 36 21.36 8.40 3.11
C LEU A 36 22.24 7.30 2.50
N LEU A 37 21.66 6.50 1.60
CA LEU A 37 22.31 5.31 1.08
C LEU A 37 21.78 4.96 -0.30
N VAL A 38 22.67 4.43 -1.16
CA VAL A 38 22.31 3.80 -2.42
C VAL A 38 22.84 2.38 -2.44
N LEU A 39 21.94 1.42 -2.58
CA LEU A 39 22.26 0.00 -2.72
C LEU A 39 22.18 -0.38 -4.18
N HIS A 40 23.32 -0.56 -4.83
CA HIS A 40 23.39 -1.08 -6.19
C HIS A 40 23.33 -2.61 -6.18
N LYS A 41 22.68 -3.19 -7.18
CA LYS A 41 22.82 -4.62 -7.44
C LYS A 41 24.31 -4.91 -7.75
N THR A 42 24.83 -5.97 -7.16
CA THR A 42 26.21 -6.38 -7.45
C THR A 42 26.24 -7.04 -8.83
N VAL A 43 27.02 -6.48 -9.75
CA VAL A 43 27.38 -7.11 -11.00
C VAL A 43 28.67 -7.89 -10.75
N THR A 44 28.67 -9.20 -10.95
CA THR A 44 29.91 -9.99 -10.96
C THR A 44 30.40 -10.06 -12.40
N ASP A 45 31.68 -9.82 -12.63
CA ASP A 45 32.33 -9.58 -13.92
C ASP A 45 32.31 -10.72 -14.95
N GLN A 46 31.53 -11.77 -14.73
CA GLN A 46 31.66 -12.99 -15.55
C GLN A 46 30.56 -13.29 -16.57
N ASP A 47 29.49 -12.50 -16.65
CA ASP A 47 28.39 -12.82 -17.59
C ASP A 47 27.77 -11.57 -18.23
N ASP A 48 27.85 -11.47 -19.54
CA ASP A 48 27.17 -10.45 -20.38
C ASP A 48 25.62 -10.45 -20.29
N VAL A 49 25.05 -11.41 -19.60
CA VAL A 49 23.59 -11.55 -19.40
C VAL A 49 23.05 -10.68 -18.28
N LYS A 50 23.92 -10.06 -17.48
CA LYS A 50 23.57 -9.42 -16.18
C LYS A 50 23.06 -8.00 -16.25
N GLU A 51 23.17 -7.33 -17.38
CA GLU A 51 22.62 -5.96 -17.52
C GLU A 51 21.09 -5.88 -17.45
N ARG A 52 20.38 -6.98 -17.66
CA ARG A 52 18.92 -7.02 -17.74
C ARG A 52 18.22 -7.37 -16.44
N GLU A 53 18.95 -7.63 -15.37
CA GLU A 53 18.33 -7.99 -14.10
C GLU A 53 17.81 -6.78 -13.36
N GLY A 54 16.49 -6.74 -13.19
CA GLY A 54 15.82 -5.76 -12.35
C GLY A 54 15.64 -6.24 -10.91
N ILE A 55 15.52 -5.28 -9.99
CA ILE A 55 15.06 -5.56 -8.63
C ILE A 55 13.56 -5.86 -8.69
N SER A 56 13.18 -7.11 -8.40
CA SER A 56 11.80 -7.59 -8.43
C SER A 56 10.98 -7.05 -7.27
N CYS A 57 11.53 -7.12 -6.05
CA CYS A 57 10.90 -6.56 -4.86
C CYS A 57 11.92 -6.02 -3.86
N CYS A 58 11.46 -5.16 -2.97
CA CYS A 58 12.23 -4.72 -1.82
C CYS A 58 11.29 -4.34 -0.67
N CYS A 59 11.75 -4.48 0.56
CA CYS A 59 11.05 -4.03 1.75
C CYS A 59 12.04 -3.57 2.83
N ILE A 60 11.56 -2.73 3.73
CA ILE A 60 12.28 -2.25 4.91
C ILE A 60 11.45 -2.55 6.15
N SER A 61 12.11 -2.93 7.23
CA SER A 61 11.45 -3.17 8.51
C SER A 61 10.99 -1.88 9.17
N ASN A 62 9.93 -1.94 9.99
CA ASN A 62 9.37 -0.76 10.65
C ASN A 62 10.36 -0.03 11.58
N ASN A 63 11.31 -0.77 12.15
CA ASN A 63 12.37 -0.18 12.98
C ASN A 63 13.57 0.35 12.16
N GLY A 64 13.51 0.24 10.82
CA GLY A 64 14.57 0.68 9.93
C GLY A 64 15.86 -0.15 9.94
N LYS A 65 15.92 -1.23 10.73
CA LYS A 65 17.16 -2.00 10.92
C LYS A 65 17.40 -3.06 9.84
N TRP A 66 16.37 -3.43 9.06
CA TRP A 66 16.48 -4.49 8.08
C TRP A 66 16.01 -4.03 6.71
N ILE A 67 16.79 -4.31 5.69
CA ILE A 67 16.46 -4.07 4.29
C ILE A 67 16.60 -5.38 3.54
N MET A 68 15.55 -5.77 2.82
CA MET A 68 15.59 -6.91 1.91
C MET A 68 15.30 -6.45 0.49
N TYR A 69 16.01 -7.01 -0.48
CA TYR A 69 15.62 -6.95 -1.89
C TYR A 69 15.87 -8.27 -2.60
N SER A 70 15.16 -8.48 -3.68
CA SER A 70 15.31 -9.65 -4.53
C SER A 70 15.51 -9.26 -6.00
N THR A 71 16.27 -10.09 -6.69
CA THR A 71 16.45 -10.10 -8.14
C THR A 71 16.13 -11.50 -8.65
N ASN A 72 16.23 -11.73 -9.96
CA ASN A 72 16.09 -13.07 -10.53
C ASN A 72 17.15 -14.07 -10.05
N LEU A 73 18.30 -13.58 -9.57
CA LEU A 73 19.38 -14.43 -9.02
C LEU A 73 19.22 -14.77 -7.54
N GLY A 74 18.23 -14.16 -6.88
CA GLY A 74 17.92 -14.43 -5.48
C GLY A 74 17.78 -13.21 -4.61
N SER A 75 17.44 -13.47 -3.37
CA SER A 75 17.16 -12.47 -2.36
C SER A 75 18.40 -12.13 -1.54
N ARG A 76 18.48 -10.89 -1.07
CA ARG A 76 19.54 -10.38 -0.20
C ARG A 76 18.95 -9.63 0.97
N LEU A 77 19.53 -9.84 2.14
CA LEU A 77 19.13 -9.21 3.38
C LEU A 77 20.31 -8.45 3.98
N PHE A 78 20.01 -7.26 4.47
CA PHE A 78 20.99 -6.39 5.08
C PHE A 78 20.49 -5.91 6.45
N LYS A 79 21.41 -5.83 7.39
CA LYS A 79 21.20 -5.16 8.67
C LYS A 79 21.78 -3.77 8.57
N LEU A 80 20.95 -2.78 8.89
CA LEU A 80 21.31 -1.38 8.90
C LEU A 80 21.54 -0.96 10.35
N GLU A 81 22.72 -0.47 10.64
CA GLU A 81 23.06 0.10 11.95
C GLU A 81 23.41 1.57 11.76
N ARG A 82 22.89 2.39 12.64
CA ARG A 82 23.18 3.83 12.66
C ARG A 82 23.89 4.15 13.95
N ASP A 83 25.13 4.61 13.83
CA ASP A 83 25.92 5.11 14.94
C ASP A 83 26.22 6.59 14.72
N ALA A 84 25.56 7.45 15.48
CA ALA A 84 25.59 8.92 15.34
C ALA A 84 25.43 9.37 13.88
N ASP A 85 26.53 9.67 13.19
CA ASP A 85 26.57 10.16 11.81
C ASP A 85 26.93 9.08 10.78
N ASN A 86 27.33 7.89 11.25
CA ASN A 86 27.73 6.79 10.37
C ASN A 86 26.59 5.78 10.18
N LEU A 87 26.41 5.39 8.95
CA LEU A 87 25.45 4.36 8.57
C LEU A 87 26.23 3.15 8.06
N THR A 88 26.15 2.04 8.78
CA THR A 88 26.77 0.78 8.36
C THR A 88 25.72 -0.18 7.85
N LEU A 89 26.12 -0.99 6.88
CA LEU A 89 25.24 -1.96 6.24
C LEU A 89 25.93 -3.31 6.16
N ASP A 90 25.47 -4.24 6.98
CA ASP A 90 25.98 -5.58 7.03
C ASP A 90 25.12 -6.52 6.21
N LYS A 91 25.74 -7.23 5.28
CA LYS A 91 25.06 -8.26 4.51
C LYS A 91 24.89 -9.50 5.38
N ILE A 92 23.65 -9.93 5.55
CA ILE A 92 23.30 -11.14 6.31
C ILE A 92 22.99 -12.26 5.31
N GLU A 93 23.62 -13.39 5.52
CA GLU A 93 23.29 -14.60 4.75
C GLU A 93 21.99 -15.20 5.30
N PHE A 94 20.99 -15.29 4.43
CA PHE A 94 19.78 -16.02 4.69
C PHE A 94 19.45 -16.84 3.46
N GLU A 95 18.91 -18.03 3.63
CA GLU A 95 18.64 -19.02 2.56
C GLU A 95 19.90 -19.48 1.82
N LYS A 96 20.26 -20.74 2.04
CA LYS A 96 21.42 -21.36 1.38
C LYS A 96 21.35 -21.32 -0.14
N ASN A 97 20.15 -21.25 -0.73
CA ASN A 97 19.90 -21.33 -2.17
C ASN A 97 19.51 -20.01 -2.84
N LYS A 98 19.66 -18.85 -2.19
CA LYS A 98 19.39 -17.52 -2.77
C LYS A 98 18.08 -17.50 -3.60
N VAL A 99 16.98 -17.95 -3.02
CA VAL A 99 15.70 -18.08 -3.74
C VAL A 99 15.19 -16.72 -4.20
N PRO A 100 14.89 -16.51 -5.49
CA PRO A 100 14.26 -15.29 -5.98
C PRO A 100 12.86 -15.13 -5.41
N CYS A 101 12.52 -13.92 -4.98
CA CYS A 101 11.22 -13.58 -4.42
C CYS A 101 10.52 -12.49 -5.23
N ILE A 102 9.22 -12.61 -5.37
CA ILE A 102 8.37 -11.59 -6.01
C ILE A 102 7.87 -10.54 -5.02
N LEU A 103 7.68 -10.92 -3.77
CA LEU A 103 7.22 -10.04 -2.69
C LEU A 103 7.96 -10.36 -1.39
N GLY A 104 8.06 -9.36 -0.54
CA GLY A 104 8.58 -9.49 0.81
C GLY A 104 7.95 -8.46 1.75
N THR A 105 7.76 -8.83 3.01
CA THR A 105 7.29 -7.92 4.06
C THR A 105 7.88 -8.31 5.41
N PHE A 106 8.05 -7.32 6.29
CA PHE A 106 8.42 -7.56 7.67
C PHE A 106 7.19 -7.53 8.56
N THR A 107 7.22 -8.30 9.64
CA THR A 107 6.22 -8.16 10.71
C THR A 107 6.31 -6.78 11.36
N SER A 108 5.19 -6.28 11.90
CA SER A 108 5.13 -4.93 12.48
C SER A 108 6.13 -4.71 13.62
N ASN A 109 6.50 -5.76 14.33
CA ASN A 109 7.54 -5.73 15.37
C ASN A 109 8.95 -5.98 14.84
N SER A 110 9.11 -6.10 13.52
CA SER A 110 10.40 -6.33 12.83
C SER A 110 11.14 -7.61 13.27
N SER A 111 10.44 -8.60 13.85
CA SER A 111 11.05 -9.85 14.33
C SER A 111 11.06 -10.98 13.30
N GLN A 112 10.25 -10.85 12.24
CA GLN A 112 10.19 -11.83 11.15
C GLN A 112 10.21 -11.14 9.80
N LEU A 113 10.83 -11.80 8.83
CA LEU A 113 10.72 -11.51 7.40
C LEU A 113 9.87 -12.60 6.75
N ILE A 114 8.87 -12.18 5.98
CA ILE A 114 8.01 -13.07 5.19
C ILE A 114 8.29 -12.80 3.73
N THR A 115 8.69 -13.84 3.00
CA THR A 115 9.00 -13.75 1.57
C THR A 115 8.06 -14.64 0.76
N CYS A 116 7.77 -14.21 -0.45
CA CYS A 116 7.03 -14.99 -1.43
C CYS A 116 7.98 -15.39 -2.57
N PRO A 117 8.45 -16.64 -2.61
CA PRO A 117 9.28 -17.15 -3.70
C PRO A 117 8.54 -17.16 -5.03
N ASN A 118 9.29 -17.14 -6.15
CA ASN A 118 8.71 -17.30 -7.49
C ASN A 118 7.99 -18.65 -7.67
N SER A 119 8.37 -19.66 -6.90
CA SER A 119 7.73 -20.98 -6.89
C SER A 119 6.35 -21.01 -6.22
N GLY A 120 5.93 -19.90 -5.61
CA GLY A 120 4.69 -19.79 -4.84
C GLY A 120 4.88 -20.12 -3.36
N GLY A 121 3.81 -19.94 -2.59
CA GLY A 121 3.83 -20.08 -1.14
C GLY A 121 4.54 -18.94 -0.42
N LEU A 122 4.80 -19.12 0.87
CA LEU A 122 5.49 -18.13 1.69
C LEU A 122 6.56 -18.80 2.56
N ASN A 123 7.70 -18.14 2.70
CA ASN A 123 8.74 -18.49 3.67
C ASN A 123 8.74 -17.45 4.80
N VAL A 124 8.71 -17.91 6.03
CA VAL A 124 8.77 -17.08 7.24
C VAL A 124 10.10 -17.29 7.90
N HIS A 125 10.85 -16.22 8.06
CA HIS A 125 12.18 -16.24 8.69
C HIS A 125 12.14 -15.46 10.00
N ASP A 126 12.61 -16.06 11.09
CA ASP A 126 12.86 -15.36 12.34
C ASP A 126 14.17 -14.56 12.22
N LEU A 127 14.10 -13.28 12.59
CA LEU A 127 15.24 -12.37 12.62
C LEU A 127 15.75 -12.28 14.05
N LYS A 128 16.96 -12.73 14.27
CA LYS A 128 17.69 -12.58 15.53
C LYS A 128 18.97 -11.78 15.27
N ASP A 129 19.55 -11.22 16.32
CA ASP A 129 20.81 -10.50 16.17
C ASP A 129 21.90 -11.42 15.58
N GLY A 130 22.21 -11.16 14.28
CA GLY A 130 23.24 -11.88 13.54
C GLY A 130 22.81 -13.18 12.84
N GLU A 131 21.62 -13.72 13.11
CA GLU A 131 21.13 -14.95 12.49
C GLU A 131 19.74 -14.83 11.92
N VAL A 132 19.53 -15.46 10.78
CA VAL A 132 18.21 -15.57 10.12
C VAL A 132 17.88 -17.04 9.94
N VAL A 133 16.79 -17.47 10.55
CA VAL A 133 16.39 -18.87 10.59
C VAL A 133 15.05 -19.04 9.90
N LEU A 134 14.97 -19.93 8.91
CA LEU A 134 13.69 -20.33 8.31
C LEU A 134 12.83 -21.03 9.37
N ARG A 135 11.74 -20.39 9.74
CA ARG A 135 10.81 -20.86 10.78
C ARG A 135 9.71 -21.73 10.21
N GLN A 136 9.17 -21.31 9.08
CA GLN A 136 7.98 -21.94 8.50
C GLN A 136 7.95 -21.72 6.99
N THR A 137 7.62 -22.77 6.27
CA THR A 137 7.20 -22.69 4.87
C THR A 137 5.69 -22.91 4.82
N ILE A 138 4.96 -22.04 4.13
CA ILE A 138 3.51 -22.05 4.03
C ILE A 138 3.13 -22.32 2.59
N GLU A 139 2.47 -23.42 2.35
CA GLU A 139 1.77 -23.68 1.10
C GLU A 139 0.36 -23.08 1.20
N ILE A 140 -0.01 -22.25 0.23
CA ILE A 140 -1.32 -21.61 0.22
C ILE A 140 -2.19 -22.26 -0.84
N LYS A 141 -2.97 -23.25 -0.44
CA LYS A 141 -3.83 -24.04 -1.35
C LYS A 141 -4.98 -23.22 -1.95
N GLU A 142 -5.36 -22.13 -1.29
CA GLU A 142 -6.45 -21.26 -1.71
C GLU A 142 -6.04 -20.24 -2.77
N ILE A 143 -4.76 -20.09 -3.04
CA ILE A 143 -4.18 -19.23 -4.07
C ILE A 143 -4.01 -20.05 -5.34
N GLU A 144 -4.61 -19.59 -6.43
CA GLU A 144 -4.67 -20.27 -7.71
C GLU A 144 -3.71 -19.68 -8.74
N ASP A 145 -3.24 -18.46 -8.49
CA ASP A 145 -2.47 -17.68 -9.45
C ASP A 145 -1.33 -16.90 -8.74
N THR A 146 -0.63 -16.07 -9.48
CA THR A 146 0.50 -15.28 -8.97
C THR A 146 0.08 -14.38 -7.80
N ILE A 147 0.80 -14.48 -6.70
CA ILE A 147 0.59 -13.62 -5.52
C ILE A 147 0.99 -12.20 -5.88
N MET A 148 0.03 -11.27 -5.80
CA MET A 148 0.20 -9.86 -6.08
C MET A 148 0.25 -9.00 -4.82
N PHE A 149 -0.29 -9.51 -3.72
CA PHE A 149 -0.37 -8.79 -2.45
C PHE A 149 0.16 -9.65 -1.32
N LEU A 150 1.09 -9.08 -0.58
CA LEU A 150 1.61 -9.61 0.67
C LEU A 150 1.73 -8.44 1.64
N GLN A 151 0.79 -8.32 2.56
CA GLN A 151 0.68 -7.15 3.42
C GLN A 151 0.45 -7.55 4.87
N MET A 152 1.21 -6.93 5.76
CA MET A 152 1.03 -7.08 7.20
C MET A 152 -0.01 -6.09 7.70
N SER A 153 -0.93 -6.55 8.56
CA SER A 153 -1.82 -5.62 9.25
C SER A 153 -1.02 -4.72 10.21
N PRO A 154 -1.44 -3.44 10.38
CA PRO A 154 -0.74 -2.52 11.29
C PRO A 154 -0.63 -3.04 12.73
N CYS A 155 -1.60 -3.84 13.19
CA CYS A 155 -1.56 -4.47 14.51
C CYS A 155 -0.63 -5.69 14.61
N GLY A 156 0.01 -6.11 13.52
CA GLY A 156 0.93 -7.25 13.47
C GLY A 156 0.31 -8.64 13.65
N LYS A 157 -1.02 -8.73 13.74
CA LYS A 157 -1.70 -10.01 14.00
C LYS A 157 -2.15 -10.75 12.75
N TYR A 158 -2.35 -10.04 11.65
CA TYR A 158 -2.89 -10.60 10.42
C TYR A 158 -1.95 -10.37 9.26
N LEU A 159 -1.80 -11.39 8.43
CA LEU A 159 -1.10 -11.34 7.15
C LEU A 159 -2.14 -11.52 6.05
N LEU A 160 -2.16 -10.58 5.12
CA LEU A 160 -3.01 -10.58 3.94
C LEU A 160 -2.22 -11.10 2.77
N VAL A 161 -2.79 -12.06 2.06
CA VAL A 161 -2.24 -12.60 0.82
C VAL A 161 -3.33 -12.55 -0.23
N GLY A 162 -3.03 -11.99 -1.38
CA GLY A 162 -3.96 -11.93 -2.51
C GLY A 162 -3.28 -12.24 -3.82
N ASP A 163 -3.99 -12.93 -4.72
CA ASP A 163 -3.52 -13.27 -6.06
C ASP A 163 -4.17 -12.40 -7.15
N SER A 164 -3.69 -12.57 -8.38
CA SER A 164 -4.23 -11.90 -9.57
C SER A 164 -5.66 -12.37 -9.93
N SER A 165 -6.09 -13.53 -9.44
CA SER A 165 -7.42 -14.11 -9.64
C SER A 165 -8.44 -13.73 -8.55
N SER A 166 -8.13 -12.74 -7.71
CA SER A 166 -8.98 -12.25 -6.60
C SER A 166 -9.22 -13.23 -5.47
N ASN A 167 -8.40 -14.24 -5.29
CA ASN A 167 -8.39 -14.98 -4.07
C ASN A 167 -7.66 -14.17 -3.00
N ILE A 168 -8.31 -13.86 -1.90
CA ILE A 168 -7.75 -13.13 -0.76
C ILE A 168 -7.87 -14.00 0.46
N VAL A 169 -6.73 -14.32 1.07
CA VAL A 169 -6.62 -15.16 2.26
C VAL A 169 -5.99 -14.35 3.39
N ILE A 170 -6.53 -14.52 4.58
CA ILE A 170 -6.03 -13.88 5.78
C ILE A 170 -5.45 -14.95 6.69
N TRP A 171 -4.24 -14.72 7.14
CA TRP A 171 -3.53 -15.56 8.11
C TRP A 171 -3.41 -14.82 9.43
N THR A 172 -3.32 -15.55 10.52
CA THR A 172 -3.10 -14.99 11.86
C THR A 172 -1.91 -15.64 12.54
N SER A 173 -1.17 -14.86 13.31
CA SER A 173 -0.04 -15.37 14.07
C SER A 173 -0.49 -15.99 15.39
N LYS A 174 -0.10 -17.25 15.63
CA LYS A 174 -0.26 -17.97 16.89
C LYS A 174 1.09 -18.57 17.28
N ASN A 175 1.62 -18.23 18.45
CA ASN A 175 2.93 -18.74 18.92
C ASN A 175 4.06 -18.56 17.89
N LYS A 176 4.10 -17.41 17.22
CA LYS A 176 5.04 -17.07 16.14
C LYS A 176 4.90 -17.96 14.88
N GLN A 177 3.85 -18.75 14.75
CA GLN A 177 3.51 -19.48 13.54
C GLN A 177 2.30 -18.83 12.87
N TRP A 178 2.29 -18.80 11.56
CA TRP A 178 1.18 -18.31 10.75
C TRP A 178 0.25 -19.45 10.41
N VAL A 179 -1.02 -19.27 10.74
CA VAL A 179 -2.08 -20.24 10.47
C VAL A 179 -3.21 -19.58 9.70
N PRO A 180 -3.89 -20.30 8.79
CA PRO A 180 -5.01 -19.75 8.04
C PRO A 180 -6.13 -19.29 8.99
N TYR A 181 -6.69 -18.13 8.71
CA TYR A 181 -7.76 -17.54 9.52
C TYR A 181 -9.09 -17.51 8.78
N CYS A 182 -9.13 -16.87 7.61
CA CYS A 182 -10.29 -16.87 6.73
C CYS A 182 -9.92 -16.54 5.29
N LYS A 183 -10.79 -16.92 4.36
CA LYS A 183 -10.76 -16.53 2.95
C LYS A 183 -11.93 -15.60 2.69
N LEU A 184 -11.71 -14.53 1.92
CA LEU A 184 -12.80 -13.69 1.44
C LEU A 184 -13.58 -14.39 0.32
N PRO A 185 -14.88 -14.09 0.17
CA PRO A 185 -15.62 -14.50 -1.00
C PRO A 185 -14.94 -14.00 -2.29
N LYS A 186 -14.69 -14.90 -3.23
CA LYS A 186 -14.03 -14.59 -4.51
C LYS A 186 -14.83 -13.56 -5.29
N TYR A 187 -14.14 -12.55 -5.82
CA TYR A 187 -14.74 -11.58 -6.72
C TYR A 187 -14.20 -11.78 -8.14
N ARG A 188 -14.97 -11.41 -9.13
CA ARG A 188 -14.66 -11.69 -10.56
C ARG A 188 -13.54 -10.82 -11.14
N TYR A 189 -13.25 -9.68 -10.52
CA TYR A 189 -12.20 -8.76 -10.97
C TYR A 189 -11.03 -8.74 -9.99
N PRO A 190 -9.78 -8.57 -10.46
CA PRO A 190 -8.60 -8.54 -9.59
C PRO A 190 -8.65 -7.36 -8.62
N ALA A 191 -8.15 -7.59 -7.41
CA ALA A 191 -7.92 -6.53 -6.45
C ALA A 191 -6.81 -5.60 -6.94
N THR A 192 -6.97 -4.29 -6.68
CA THR A 192 -5.97 -3.26 -7.02
C THR A 192 -5.29 -2.69 -5.78
N ALA A 193 -6.03 -2.65 -4.66
CA ALA A 193 -5.51 -2.25 -3.37
C ALA A 193 -6.29 -2.91 -2.25
N MET A 194 -5.63 -3.17 -1.12
CA MET A 194 -6.28 -3.65 0.09
C MET A 194 -5.56 -3.11 1.33
N SER A 195 -6.30 -2.92 2.42
CA SER A 195 -5.72 -2.54 3.72
C SER A 195 -6.65 -2.87 4.88
N ILE A 196 -6.09 -3.27 6.01
CA ILE A 196 -6.82 -3.52 7.25
C ILE A 196 -6.76 -2.29 8.15
N HIS A 197 -7.92 -1.84 8.60
CA HIS A 197 -8.01 -0.76 9.59
C HIS A 197 -7.37 -1.20 10.92
N PRO A 198 -6.41 -0.41 11.48
CA PRO A 198 -5.60 -0.84 12.63
C PRO A 198 -6.41 -1.11 13.91
N LYS A 199 -7.51 -0.41 14.13
CA LYS A 199 -8.32 -0.51 15.36
C LYS A 199 -9.56 -1.39 15.19
N THR A 200 -10.30 -1.23 14.08
CA THR A 200 -11.59 -1.94 13.88
C THR A 200 -11.43 -3.32 13.28
N LEU A 201 -10.28 -3.59 12.63
CA LEU A 201 -9.99 -4.82 11.88
C LEU A 201 -10.95 -5.03 10.70
N TYR A 202 -11.44 -3.93 10.11
CA TYR A 202 -12.15 -3.98 8.85
C TYR A 202 -11.15 -3.97 7.71
N LEU A 203 -11.24 -4.95 6.83
CA LEU A 203 -10.48 -5.00 5.59
C LEU A 203 -11.23 -4.25 4.51
N VAL A 204 -10.60 -3.27 3.90
CA VAL A 204 -11.12 -2.57 2.72
C VAL A 204 -10.35 -3.05 1.50
N VAL A 205 -11.08 -3.43 0.46
CA VAL A 205 -10.52 -3.91 -0.82
C VAL A 205 -11.10 -3.10 -1.96
N SER A 206 -10.26 -2.65 -2.85
CA SER A 206 -10.63 -2.06 -4.13
C SER A 206 -10.32 -3.02 -5.26
N TYR A 207 -11.21 -3.13 -6.24
CA TYR A 207 -11.09 -3.98 -7.41
C TYR A 207 -10.90 -3.16 -8.70
N SER A 208 -10.42 -3.80 -9.75
CA SER A 208 -10.11 -3.14 -11.03
C SER A 208 -11.33 -2.56 -11.76
N ASP A 209 -12.54 -3.01 -11.44
CA ASP A 209 -13.81 -2.43 -11.91
C ASP A 209 -14.28 -1.22 -11.06
N SER A 210 -13.40 -0.72 -10.19
CA SER A 210 -13.65 0.39 -9.25
C SER A 210 -14.65 0.05 -8.13
N LYS A 211 -14.99 -1.22 -7.95
CA LYS A 211 -15.78 -1.64 -6.80
C LYS A 211 -14.92 -1.63 -5.54
N ILE A 212 -15.47 -1.08 -4.47
CA ILE A 212 -14.85 -1.07 -3.14
C ILE A 212 -15.76 -1.84 -2.19
N VAL A 213 -15.15 -2.69 -1.37
CA VAL A 213 -15.85 -3.46 -0.34
C VAL A 213 -15.17 -3.29 1.00
N GLU A 214 -15.93 -3.39 2.07
CA GLU A 214 -15.44 -3.44 3.44
C GLU A 214 -15.90 -4.76 4.08
N TYR A 215 -14.95 -5.51 4.63
CA TYR A 215 -15.14 -6.83 5.20
C TYR A 215 -14.74 -6.84 6.67
N ASP A 216 -15.64 -7.29 7.54
CA ASP A 216 -15.35 -7.51 8.96
C ASP A 216 -14.58 -8.82 9.13
N VAL A 217 -13.28 -8.72 9.38
CA VAL A 217 -12.39 -9.88 9.50
C VAL A 217 -12.78 -10.77 10.68
N LYS A 218 -13.28 -10.18 11.77
CA LYS A 218 -13.70 -10.94 12.96
C LYS A 218 -14.99 -11.71 12.72
N LYS A 219 -15.99 -11.05 12.15
CA LYS A 219 -17.30 -11.65 11.87
C LYS A 219 -17.31 -12.47 10.59
N ARG A 220 -16.28 -12.35 9.76
CA ARG A 220 -16.12 -13.03 8.47
C ARG A 220 -17.28 -12.74 7.51
N GLN A 221 -17.68 -11.46 7.42
CA GLN A 221 -18.78 -11.01 6.56
C GLN A 221 -18.56 -9.59 6.06
N TYR A 222 -19.19 -9.24 4.96
CA TYR A 222 -19.20 -7.85 4.48
C TYR A 222 -19.95 -6.96 5.49
N THR A 223 -19.47 -5.73 5.64
CA THR A 223 -20.14 -4.74 6.48
C THR A 223 -21.32 -4.11 5.72
N PRO A 224 -22.36 -3.59 6.42
CA PRO A 224 -23.44 -2.84 5.77
C PRO A 224 -22.95 -1.61 5.00
N PHE A 225 -21.75 -1.12 5.30
CA PHE A 225 -21.14 -0.02 4.58
C PHE A 225 -20.72 -0.42 3.14
N THR A 226 -20.47 -1.70 2.88
CA THR A 226 -20.15 -2.22 1.54
C THR A 226 -21.23 -1.89 0.51
N GLU A 227 -22.51 -1.99 0.88
CA GLU A 227 -23.61 -1.63 -0.02
C GLU A 227 -23.60 -0.15 -0.41
N LYS A 228 -23.17 0.72 0.52
CA LYS A 228 -23.01 2.15 0.27
C LYS A 228 -21.80 2.44 -0.60
N LEU A 229 -20.68 1.76 -0.33
CA LEU A 229 -19.46 1.86 -1.15
C LEU A 229 -19.70 1.41 -2.59
N SER A 230 -20.51 0.36 -2.80
CA SER A 230 -20.82 -0.14 -4.14
C SER A 230 -21.63 0.85 -5.01
N LYS A 231 -22.27 1.83 -4.37
CA LYS A 231 -23.05 2.90 -5.03
C LYS A 231 -22.19 4.13 -5.35
N LEU A 232 -20.92 4.15 -4.91
CA LEU A 232 -20.01 5.23 -5.27
C LEU A 232 -19.67 5.13 -6.75
N ASP A 233 -19.91 6.23 -7.47
CA ASP A 233 -19.54 6.31 -8.86
C ASP A 233 -18.07 6.72 -9.01
N PHE A 234 -17.17 5.73 -8.99
CA PHE A 234 -15.77 5.91 -9.35
C PHE A 234 -15.54 5.72 -10.87
N LYS A 235 -16.61 5.46 -11.65
CA LYS A 235 -16.51 5.17 -13.09
C LYS A 235 -15.95 6.30 -13.94
N SER A 236 -16.03 7.53 -13.43
CA SER A 236 -15.44 8.70 -14.10
C SER A 236 -13.92 8.82 -13.88
N LYS A 237 -13.29 7.86 -13.21
CA LYS A 237 -11.89 7.93 -12.85
C LYS A 237 -11.07 7.09 -13.81
N PHE A 238 -10.01 7.68 -14.31
CA PHE A 238 -9.15 7.06 -15.33
C PHE A 238 -8.20 6.01 -14.74
N TYR A 239 -7.97 6.02 -13.41
CA TYR A 239 -6.96 5.20 -12.79
C TYR A 239 -7.52 4.32 -11.68
N PRO A 240 -7.08 3.05 -11.60
CA PRO A 240 -7.40 2.17 -10.47
C PRO A 240 -6.85 2.72 -9.14
N ILE A 241 -7.55 2.47 -8.06
CA ILE A 241 -7.05 2.77 -6.71
C ILE A 241 -5.76 1.97 -6.46
N LYS A 242 -4.70 2.66 -6.07
CA LYS A 242 -3.37 2.07 -5.81
C LYS A 242 -3.12 1.77 -4.34
N SER A 243 -3.70 2.57 -3.44
CA SER A 243 -3.52 2.37 -2.01
C SER A 243 -4.72 2.84 -1.22
N ILE A 244 -4.86 2.26 -0.03
CA ILE A 244 -5.91 2.54 0.94
C ILE A 244 -5.23 2.76 2.28
N THR A 245 -5.52 3.90 2.91
CA THR A 245 -5.05 4.21 4.26
C THR A 245 -6.19 4.74 5.13
N PHE A 246 -5.99 4.79 6.44
CA PHE A 246 -7.01 5.19 7.41
C PHE A 246 -6.50 6.33 8.27
N ASP A 247 -7.36 7.30 8.59
CA ASP A 247 -6.98 8.38 9.51
C ASP A 247 -6.70 7.79 10.91
N PRO A 248 -5.51 7.99 11.47
CA PRO A 248 -5.15 7.43 12.77
C PRO A 248 -5.94 8.07 13.93
N ARG A 249 -6.50 9.26 13.73
CA ARG A 249 -7.28 10.03 14.71
C ARG A 249 -8.76 9.68 14.66
N VAL A 250 -9.30 9.52 13.45
CA VAL A 250 -10.75 9.36 13.20
C VAL A 250 -11.02 8.03 12.49
N ASN A 251 -11.50 7.05 13.24
CA ASN A 251 -11.73 5.69 12.74
C ASN A 251 -12.76 5.57 11.61
N SER A 252 -13.56 6.60 11.39
CA SER A 252 -14.57 6.64 10.34
C SER A 252 -14.06 7.15 8.99
N ILE A 253 -12.82 7.62 8.92
CA ILE A 253 -12.24 8.17 7.70
C ILE A 253 -11.40 7.12 6.99
N ILE A 254 -11.73 6.88 5.72
CA ILE A 254 -10.97 6.04 4.81
C ILE A 254 -10.44 6.94 3.69
N ILE A 255 -9.18 6.79 3.37
CA ILE A 255 -8.49 7.56 2.34
C ILE A 255 -8.01 6.59 1.26
N PHE A 256 -8.33 6.91 0.03
CA PHE A 256 -7.89 6.18 -1.16
C PHE A 256 -7.07 7.10 -2.05
N HIS A 257 -6.13 6.56 -2.78
CA HIS A 257 -5.50 7.32 -3.85
C HIS A 257 -5.31 6.49 -5.12
N ASP A 258 -5.36 7.18 -6.24
CA ASP A 258 -4.93 6.70 -7.54
C ASP A 258 -3.65 7.43 -7.99
N ASP A 259 -3.35 7.45 -9.29
CA ASP A 259 -2.18 8.15 -9.84
C ASP A 259 -2.21 9.68 -9.70
N SER A 260 -3.38 10.27 -9.51
CA SER A 260 -3.55 11.72 -9.62
C SER A 260 -4.41 12.34 -8.52
N SER A 261 -5.15 11.53 -7.80
CA SER A 261 -6.21 12.00 -6.93
C SER A 261 -6.21 11.29 -5.59
N ILE A 262 -6.55 12.02 -4.56
CA ILE A 262 -6.80 11.49 -3.22
C ILE A 262 -8.30 11.62 -2.94
N TYR A 263 -8.90 10.55 -2.44
CA TYR A 263 -10.32 10.44 -2.12
C TYR A 263 -10.51 10.19 -0.65
N VAL A 264 -11.27 11.02 0.01
CA VAL A 264 -11.56 10.93 1.44
C VAL A 264 -13.03 10.62 1.65
N ILE A 265 -13.33 9.53 2.34
CA ILE A 265 -14.67 9.10 2.70
C ILE A 265 -14.83 9.12 4.20
N ASN A 266 -15.85 9.82 4.70
CA ASN A 266 -16.24 9.76 6.11
C ASN A 266 -17.49 8.88 6.25
N LYS A 267 -17.34 7.74 6.94
CA LYS A 267 -18.44 6.79 7.17
C LYS A 267 -19.58 7.39 7.98
N GLU A 268 -19.29 8.21 8.98
CA GLU A 268 -20.32 8.82 9.85
C GLU A 268 -21.23 9.73 9.08
N LYS A 269 -20.68 10.54 8.16
CA LYS A 269 -21.48 11.39 7.28
C LYS A 269 -22.33 10.57 6.29
N ALA A 270 -21.86 9.38 5.94
CA ALA A 270 -22.60 8.47 5.07
C ALA A 270 -23.86 7.87 5.74
N PHE A 271 -23.96 7.93 7.06
CA PHE A 271 -25.11 7.44 7.84
C PHE A 271 -26.06 8.54 8.30
N VAL A 272 -25.76 9.81 8.08
CA VAL A 272 -26.67 10.91 8.46
C VAL A 272 -27.89 10.88 7.56
N ASP A 273 -28.97 10.36 8.11
CA ASP A 273 -30.29 10.28 7.49
C ASP A 273 -30.81 11.73 7.28
N LYS A 274 -31.15 12.09 6.05
CA LYS A 274 -31.75 13.40 5.74
C LYS A 274 -33.09 13.66 6.44
N ARG A 275 -33.61 12.72 7.21
CA ARG A 275 -34.85 12.88 7.99
C ARG A 275 -34.81 14.01 9.04
N LYS A 276 -33.61 14.49 9.42
CA LYS A 276 -33.50 15.61 10.38
C LYS A 276 -33.59 17.00 9.77
N LYS A 277 -33.54 17.14 8.44
CA LYS A 277 -33.69 18.45 7.76
C LYS A 277 -35.14 18.81 7.37
N ALA A 278 -36.07 17.87 7.47
CA ALA A 278 -37.48 18.07 7.09
C ALA A 278 -38.38 18.61 8.23
N LYS A 279 -37.81 19.01 9.38
CA LYS A 279 -38.58 19.48 10.54
C LYS A 279 -38.62 21.01 10.72
N ILE A 280 -38.11 21.79 9.76
CA ILE A 280 -38.21 23.25 9.82
C ILE A 280 -38.72 23.73 8.46
N THR A 281 -39.97 23.51 8.16
CA THR A 281 -40.86 24.37 7.38
C THR A 281 -42.27 23.83 7.58
N LYS A 282 -42.93 24.27 8.61
CA LYS A 282 -44.39 24.30 8.64
C LYS A 282 -44.78 25.60 7.90
N ASP A 283 -45.42 25.44 6.78
CA ASP A 283 -46.70 26.06 6.47
C ASP A 283 -47.05 25.81 4.99
N THR A 284 -48.35 25.57 4.82
CA THR A 284 -49.23 25.59 3.63
C THR A 284 -49.48 24.26 2.93
N SER A 285 -50.73 23.78 3.25
CA SER A 285 -51.81 23.19 2.43
C SER A 285 -51.60 21.86 1.69
N PRO A 286 -52.67 21.02 1.66
CA PRO A 286 -52.58 19.59 1.29
C PRO A 286 -52.96 19.39 -0.18
N GLN A 287 -52.07 18.75 -0.97
CA GLN A 287 -52.50 18.08 -2.21
C GLN A 287 -51.87 16.68 -2.32
N LYS A 288 -52.79 15.73 -2.31
CA LYS A 288 -52.82 14.37 -2.84
C LYS A 288 -51.52 13.57 -2.95
N ALA A 289 -51.48 12.54 -2.08
CA ALA A 289 -50.61 11.38 -2.14
C ALA A 289 -50.79 10.63 -3.49
N VAL A 290 -49.71 10.39 -4.19
CA VAL A 290 -49.55 9.31 -5.16
C VAL A 290 -48.42 8.40 -4.66
N ASN A 291 -48.74 7.09 -4.55
CA ASN A 291 -47.92 6.04 -4.08
C ASN A 291 -46.59 5.95 -4.83
N GLY A 292 -45.51 6.31 -4.18
CA GLY A 292 -44.15 6.02 -4.55
C GLY A 292 -43.33 6.11 -3.28
N ILE A 293 -42.96 4.98 -2.70
CA ILE A 293 -42.02 4.93 -1.58
C ILE A 293 -40.64 5.28 -2.15
N ASP A 294 -40.32 6.58 -2.21
CA ASP A 294 -38.96 7.04 -2.41
C ASP A 294 -38.15 6.72 -1.16
N VAL A 295 -37.48 5.58 -1.18
CA VAL A 295 -36.44 5.26 -0.20
C VAL A 295 -35.29 6.25 -0.46
N PRO A 296 -34.99 7.18 0.46
CA PRO A 296 -33.93 8.13 0.24
C PRO A 296 -32.58 7.39 0.16
N VAL A 297 -32.05 7.33 -1.04
CA VAL A 297 -30.71 6.80 -1.27
C VAL A 297 -29.72 7.73 -0.58
N THR A 298 -29.22 7.32 0.57
CA THR A 298 -28.14 8.03 1.27
C THR A 298 -26.87 7.97 0.41
N LYS A 299 -26.56 9.05 -0.28
CA LYS A 299 -25.36 9.15 -1.09
C LYS A 299 -24.14 9.33 -0.18
N VAL A 300 -23.14 8.47 -0.33
CA VAL A 300 -21.85 8.63 0.36
C VAL A 300 -21.15 9.86 -0.19
N GLU A 301 -20.74 10.76 0.69
CA GLU A 301 -19.98 11.94 0.32
C GLU A 301 -18.50 11.58 0.14
N VAL A 302 -17.95 11.87 -1.03
CA VAL A 302 -16.53 11.66 -1.36
C VAL A 302 -15.89 13.02 -1.60
N ASN A 303 -14.96 13.40 -0.76
CA ASN A 303 -14.11 14.56 -1.00
C ASN A 303 -12.94 14.14 -1.88
N THR A 304 -12.72 14.86 -2.97
CA THR A 304 -11.66 14.54 -3.93
C THR A 304 -10.67 15.68 -4.02
N LEU A 305 -9.40 15.38 -3.80
CA LEU A 305 -8.27 16.28 -4.02
C LEU A 305 -7.58 15.90 -5.32
N LYS A 306 -7.66 16.77 -6.34
CA LYS A 306 -7.05 16.59 -7.66
C LYS A 306 -5.87 17.54 -7.84
N LYS A 307 -4.89 17.47 -6.97
CA LYS A 307 -3.76 18.41 -6.96
C LYS A 307 -2.49 17.79 -7.55
N TYR A 308 -2.37 16.48 -7.49
CA TYR A 308 -1.14 15.76 -7.80
C TYR A 308 -1.11 15.29 -9.25
N LYS A 309 0.11 15.19 -9.80
CA LYS A 309 0.38 14.52 -11.08
C LYS A 309 1.35 13.38 -10.79
N HIS A 310 0.98 12.14 -11.17
CA HIS A 310 1.81 10.94 -10.93
C HIS A 310 2.15 10.70 -9.45
N LEU A 311 1.11 10.63 -8.62
CA LEU A 311 1.21 10.29 -7.20
C LEU A 311 1.65 8.82 -7.06
N VAL A 312 2.87 8.61 -6.56
CA VAL A 312 3.49 7.28 -6.41
C VAL A 312 3.13 6.66 -5.07
N HIS A 313 3.13 7.47 -4.02
CA HIS A 313 2.92 7.01 -2.65
C HIS A 313 2.22 8.07 -1.82
N PHE A 314 1.33 7.63 -0.93
CA PHE A 314 0.61 8.48 0.00
C PHE A 314 0.33 7.70 1.27
N GLU A 315 0.87 8.16 2.40
CA GLU A 315 0.75 7.47 3.68
C GLU A 315 0.91 8.42 4.87
N TRP A 316 0.43 8.00 6.04
CA TRP A 316 0.65 8.68 7.30
C TRP A 316 2.07 8.41 7.82
N LEU A 317 2.78 9.48 8.17
CA LEU A 317 4.08 9.40 8.89
C LEU A 317 3.86 9.39 10.40
N SER A 318 2.91 10.18 10.86
CA SER A 318 2.54 10.31 12.26
C SER A 318 1.03 10.43 12.41
N LYS A 319 0.55 10.77 13.60
CA LYS A 319 -0.89 11.03 13.81
C LYS A 319 -1.38 12.28 13.07
N ASP A 320 -0.50 13.24 12.84
CA ASP A 320 -0.86 14.56 12.34
C ASP A 320 -0.22 14.90 11.00
N GLU A 321 0.72 14.07 10.53
CA GLU A 321 1.48 14.31 9.31
C GLU A 321 1.32 13.19 8.30
N MET A 322 1.18 13.57 7.04
CA MET A 322 1.13 12.67 5.89
C MET A 322 2.25 12.97 4.92
N VAL A 323 2.71 11.96 4.22
CA VAL A 323 3.65 12.12 3.11
C VAL A 323 2.94 11.79 1.79
N ALA A 324 3.14 12.65 0.81
CA ALA A 324 2.80 12.41 -0.58
C ALA A 324 4.08 12.45 -1.41
N VAL A 325 4.32 11.38 -2.17
CA VAL A 325 5.47 11.31 -3.09
C VAL A 325 4.97 11.41 -4.51
N GLU A 326 5.38 12.44 -5.19
CA GLU A 326 5.00 12.74 -6.56
C GLU A 326 6.22 12.66 -7.49
N VAL A 327 6.04 12.14 -8.69
CA VAL A 327 7.06 12.21 -9.74
C VAL A 327 6.95 13.56 -10.43
N ASN A 328 8.05 14.33 -10.44
CA ASN A 328 8.11 15.56 -11.19
C ASN A 328 8.40 15.26 -12.68
N PRO A 329 7.41 15.44 -13.59
CA PRO A 329 7.61 15.14 -15.01
C PRO A 329 8.70 16.00 -15.66
N LEU A 330 8.87 17.25 -15.21
CA LEU A 330 9.88 18.15 -15.76
C LEU A 330 11.30 17.64 -15.49
N ALA A 331 11.56 17.18 -14.25
CA ALA A 331 12.85 16.58 -13.91
C ALA A 331 13.12 15.26 -14.67
N LEU A 332 12.10 14.58 -15.12
CA LEU A 332 12.23 13.40 -15.98
C LEU A 332 12.59 13.81 -17.41
N PHE A 333 11.96 14.84 -17.96
CA PHE A 333 12.28 15.36 -19.30
C PHE A 333 13.70 15.91 -19.39
N GLU A 334 14.21 16.57 -18.35
CA GLU A 334 15.57 17.07 -18.29
C GLU A 334 16.63 15.95 -18.30
N LYS A 335 16.27 14.76 -17.81
CA LYS A 335 17.15 13.58 -17.76
C LYS A 335 17.04 12.66 -18.97
N LEU A 336 16.04 12.85 -19.83
CA LEU A 336 15.92 12.06 -21.04
C LEU A 336 17.04 12.45 -22.01
N PRO A 337 17.74 11.48 -22.62
CA PRO A 337 18.73 11.80 -23.63
C PRO A 337 18.04 12.52 -24.79
N PRO A 338 18.70 13.54 -25.42
CA PRO A 338 18.14 14.32 -26.52
C PRO A 338 18.02 13.49 -27.82
N ALA A 339 17.67 12.24 -27.73
CA ALA A 339 17.79 11.23 -28.78
C ALA A 339 16.91 11.49 -30.00
N PHE A 340 15.91 12.33 -29.91
CA PHE A 340 14.99 12.56 -31.03
C PHE A 340 15.19 13.92 -31.73
N ALA A 341 16.01 14.80 -31.20
CA ALA A 341 16.24 16.12 -31.81
C ALA A 341 17.33 16.12 -32.89
N GLN A 342 18.08 15.03 -33.06
CA GLN A 342 19.22 14.96 -33.97
C GLN A 342 19.14 13.92 -35.10
N THR A 343 18.11 13.12 -35.17
CA THR A 343 17.89 12.26 -36.33
C THR A 343 17.26 13.07 -37.46
N THR A 344 18.10 13.73 -38.25
CA THR A 344 17.73 14.19 -39.60
C THR A 344 17.43 12.93 -40.42
N PHE A 345 16.14 12.54 -40.47
CA PHE A 345 15.68 11.64 -41.51
C PHE A 345 15.78 12.38 -42.85
N GLY A 346 16.73 12.02 -43.70
CA GLY A 346 16.68 12.37 -45.09
C GLY A 346 17.71 13.40 -45.58
N ASN A 347 18.98 13.26 -45.27
CA ASN A 347 20.01 13.77 -46.16
C ASN A 347 20.69 12.59 -46.87
N LYS A 348 20.23 12.38 -48.10
CA LYS A 348 21.09 11.76 -49.14
C LYS A 348 22.03 12.81 -49.70
#